data_3b788ef28100b9aef91b6c545de52bc1
#
_entry.id   3b788ef28100b9aef91b6c545de52bc1
#
_cell.length_a   1.000
_cell.length_b   1.000
_cell.length_c   1.000
_cell.angle_alpha   90.00
_cell.angle_beta   90.00
_cell.angle_gamma   90.00
#
_symmetry.space_group_name_H-M   'P 1'
#
loop_
_entity.id
_entity.type
_entity.pdbx_description
1 polymer ?
#
loop_
_entity_poly.entity_id
_entity_poly.type
_entity_poly.pdbx_seq_one_letter_code
_entity_poly.pdbx_strand_id
1 'polypeptide(L)'
;NALRKIVNTDEGTARFADVQNYEIGGKTGTADQPEGGKYSEAKINTFSSVFPTSNPQFVFVVMLDTPKKSKDYYYKYRHRKGGWKGTLYNTAGWTSAEVAGKVIDKIGPILATKYIQVD
;
A
#
# COMPACT_ATOMS: atom_id res chain seq x y z
N ASN A 1 -2.99 -2.96 -17.21
CA ASN A 1 -2.89 -3.99 -16.18
C ASN A 1 -3.77 -3.63 -14.98
N ALA A 2 -4.66 -4.55 -14.60
CA ALA A 2 -5.63 -4.33 -13.52
C ALA A 2 -4.94 -4.06 -12.18
N LEU A 3 -3.86 -4.77 -11.87
CA LEU A 3 -3.11 -4.56 -10.61
C LEU A 3 -2.49 -3.17 -10.54
N ARG A 4 -2.06 -2.63 -11.67
CA ARG A 4 -1.51 -1.28 -11.72
C ARG A 4 -2.59 -0.22 -11.47
N LYS A 5 -3.79 -0.41 -11.99
CA LYS A 5 -4.92 0.52 -11.81
C LYS A 5 -5.37 0.63 -10.36
N ILE A 6 -5.21 -0.43 -9.58
CA ILE A 6 -5.54 -0.40 -8.14
C ILE A 6 -4.65 0.59 -7.40
N VAL A 7 -3.43 0.79 -7.86
CA VAL A 7 -2.44 1.65 -7.22
C VAL A 7 -2.40 3.06 -7.83
N ASN A 8 -2.47 3.17 -9.15
CA ASN A 8 -2.18 4.44 -9.84
C ASN A 8 -3.40 5.28 -10.21
N THR A 9 -4.59 4.94 -9.71
CA THR A 9 -5.78 5.73 -9.96
C THR A 9 -6.37 6.27 -8.65
N ASP A 10 -7.10 7.39 -8.72
CA ASP A 10 -7.76 7.98 -7.57
C ASP A 10 -8.80 7.05 -6.95
N GLU A 11 -9.39 6.19 -7.75
CA GLU A 11 -10.40 5.23 -7.34
C GLU A 11 -9.79 3.93 -6.82
N GLY A 12 -8.50 3.73 -7.01
CA GLY A 12 -7.81 2.53 -6.57
C GLY A 12 -7.73 2.42 -5.06
N THR A 13 -7.94 1.21 -4.54
CA THR A 13 -7.93 0.96 -3.09
C THR A 13 -6.54 1.08 -2.50
N ALA A 14 -5.48 0.99 -3.30
CA ALA A 14 -4.09 1.04 -2.83
C ALA A 14 -3.34 2.28 -3.34
N ARG A 15 -4.02 3.39 -3.51
CA ARG A 15 -3.41 4.62 -4.05
C ARG A 15 -2.23 5.14 -3.21
N PHE A 16 -2.19 4.87 -1.93
CA PHE A 16 -1.08 5.29 -1.08
C PHE A 16 0.21 4.48 -1.30
N ALA A 17 0.13 3.38 -2.04
CA ALA A 17 1.30 2.61 -2.44
C ALA A 17 1.93 3.13 -3.75
N ASP A 18 1.37 4.16 -4.37
CA ASP A 18 1.87 4.66 -5.65
C ASP A 18 3.13 5.49 -5.47
N VAL A 19 4.27 4.87 -5.70
CA VAL A 19 5.58 5.51 -5.67
C VAL A 19 6.03 5.72 -7.09
N GLN A 20 6.42 6.96 -7.41
CA GLN A 20 6.85 7.32 -8.74
C GLN A 20 8.06 6.50 -9.19
N ASN A 21 8.06 6.08 -10.44
CA ASN A 21 9.13 5.36 -11.15
C ASN A 21 9.21 3.84 -10.90
N TYR A 22 8.42 3.27 -9.99
CA TYR A 22 8.54 1.83 -9.71
C TYR A 22 7.42 0.99 -10.31
N GLU A 23 6.40 1.61 -10.88
CA GLU A 23 5.27 0.93 -11.52
C GLU A 23 4.68 -0.16 -10.62
N ILE A 24 4.36 0.22 -9.38
CA ILE A 24 3.81 -0.71 -8.41
C ILE A 24 2.40 -1.09 -8.80
N GLY A 25 2.11 -2.37 -8.80
CA GLY A 25 0.77 -2.91 -8.92
C GLY A 25 0.50 -3.84 -7.75
N GLY A 26 -0.75 -3.98 -7.35
CA GLY A 26 -1.04 -4.85 -6.22
C GLY A 26 -2.50 -4.96 -5.87
N LYS A 27 -2.76 -5.67 -4.79
CA LYS A 27 -4.10 -5.93 -4.30
C LYS A 27 -4.14 -5.84 -2.79
N THR A 28 -5.15 -5.15 -2.28
CA THR A 28 -5.43 -5.06 -0.84
C THR A 28 -6.31 -6.22 -0.39
N GLY A 29 -6.12 -6.64 0.85
CA GLY A 29 -6.99 -7.56 1.53
C GLY A 29 -7.20 -7.11 2.96
N THR A 30 -8.46 -7.07 3.39
CA THR A 30 -8.83 -6.72 4.76
C THR A 30 -9.71 -7.84 5.31
N ALA A 31 -9.22 -8.53 6.33
CA ALA A 31 -9.95 -9.62 6.97
C ALA A 31 -10.31 -9.25 8.40
N ASP A 32 -11.56 -9.49 8.78
CA ASP A 32 -12.00 -9.30 10.16
C ASP A 32 -11.51 -10.44 11.03
N GLN A 33 -11.06 -10.12 12.24
CA GLN A 33 -10.75 -11.12 13.26
C GLN A 33 -11.92 -11.22 14.22
N PRO A 34 -12.58 -12.39 14.32
CA PRO A 34 -13.61 -12.58 15.33
C PRO A 34 -13.01 -12.69 16.74
N GLU A 35 -13.53 -11.94 17.68
CA GLU A 35 -13.24 -12.06 19.10
C GLU A 35 -14.49 -12.51 19.84
N GLY A 36 -14.41 -13.62 20.54
CA GLY A 36 -15.53 -14.15 21.33
C GLY A 36 -16.77 -14.44 20.51
N GLY A 37 -16.63 -14.85 19.25
CA GLY A 37 -17.74 -15.13 18.35
C GLY A 37 -18.43 -13.90 17.76
N LYS A 38 -17.88 -12.70 17.98
CA LYS A 38 -18.38 -11.44 17.43
C LYS A 38 -17.35 -10.83 16.48
N TYR A 39 -17.85 -10.12 15.47
CA TYR A 39 -16.96 -9.30 14.63
C TYR A 39 -16.43 -8.13 15.46
N SER A 40 -15.12 -8.00 15.54
CA SER A 40 -14.45 -6.91 16.23
C SER A 40 -13.87 -5.93 15.23
N GLU A 41 -13.36 -4.78 15.72
CA GLU A 41 -12.59 -3.86 14.87
C GLU A 41 -11.19 -4.38 14.55
N ALA A 42 -10.80 -5.52 15.12
CA ALA A 42 -9.52 -6.14 14.83
C ALA A 42 -9.49 -6.64 13.39
N LYS A 43 -8.46 -6.26 12.65
CA LYS A 43 -8.29 -6.58 11.24
C LYS A 43 -6.92 -7.19 11.00
N ILE A 44 -6.85 -8.11 10.04
CA ILE A 44 -5.59 -8.47 9.38
C ILE A 44 -5.60 -7.79 8.02
N ASN A 45 -4.68 -6.87 7.80
CA ASN A 45 -4.57 -6.12 6.55
C ASN A 45 -3.36 -6.59 5.77
N THR A 46 -3.58 -6.88 4.49
CA THR A 46 -2.51 -7.35 3.61
C THR A 46 -2.49 -6.49 2.34
N PHE A 47 -1.30 -6.11 1.92
CA PHE A 47 -1.08 -5.57 0.59
C PHE A 47 -0.04 -6.43 -0.10
N SER A 48 -0.44 -7.08 -1.20
CA SER A 48 0.44 -7.90 -2.03
C SER A 48 0.74 -7.13 -3.30
N SER A 49 2.01 -6.93 -3.60
CA SER A 49 2.43 -6.10 -4.72
C SER A 49 3.49 -6.76 -5.58
N VAL A 50 3.54 -6.32 -6.82
CA VAL A 50 4.61 -6.65 -7.78
C VAL A 50 5.12 -5.35 -8.38
N PHE A 51 6.40 -5.30 -8.70
CA PHE A 51 6.96 -4.15 -9.40
C PHE A 51 8.28 -4.48 -10.08
N PRO A 52 8.60 -3.83 -11.20
CA PRO A 52 7.69 -3.01 -12.01
C PRO A 52 6.66 -3.88 -12.73
N THR A 53 5.43 -3.40 -12.92
CA THR A 53 4.37 -4.21 -13.55
C THR A 53 4.65 -4.57 -15.01
N SER A 54 5.42 -3.74 -15.71
CA SER A 54 5.81 -4.00 -17.10
C SER A 54 6.84 -5.13 -17.23
N ASN A 55 7.62 -5.37 -16.19
CA ASN A 55 8.62 -6.44 -16.15
C ASN A 55 8.84 -6.84 -14.69
N PRO A 56 7.94 -7.64 -14.10
CA PRO A 56 8.00 -7.92 -12.66
C PRO A 56 9.32 -8.56 -12.22
N GLN A 57 9.99 -7.91 -11.29
CA GLN A 57 11.24 -8.36 -10.69
C GLN A 57 11.06 -8.70 -9.22
N PHE A 58 10.11 -8.05 -8.55
CA PHE A 58 9.92 -8.17 -7.12
C PHE A 58 8.47 -8.42 -6.76
N VAL A 59 8.27 -9.26 -5.77
CA VAL A 59 7.02 -9.40 -5.03
C VAL A 59 7.27 -8.86 -3.63
N PHE A 60 6.38 -8.00 -3.17
CA PHE A 60 6.49 -7.38 -1.84
C PHE A 60 5.14 -7.47 -1.14
N VAL A 61 5.11 -8.09 0.02
CA VAL A 61 3.89 -8.28 0.80
C VAL A 61 4.05 -7.63 2.16
N VAL A 62 3.08 -6.81 2.53
CA VAL A 62 2.99 -6.22 3.87
C VAL A 62 1.73 -6.73 4.54
N MET A 63 1.88 -7.31 5.72
CA MET A 63 0.77 -7.75 6.54
C MET A 63 0.81 -7.02 7.88
N LEU A 64 -0.29 -6.41 8.27
CA LEU A 64 -0.42 -5.73 9.55
C LEU A 64 -1.56 -6.37 10.34
N ASP A 65 -1.25 -6.74 11.58
CA ASP A 65 -2.21 -7.31 12.51
C ASP A 65 -2.77 -6.20 13.40
N THR A 66 -4.06 -6.03 13.34
CA THR A 66 -4.81 -5.07 14.16
C THR A 66 -4.24 -3.65 14.10
N PRO A 67 -4.09 -3.07 12.89
CA PRO A 67 -3.67 -1.68 12.77
C PRO A 67 -4.76 -0.77 13.34
N LYS A 68 -4.33 0.34 13.92
CA LYS A 68 -5.25 1.29 14.58
C LYS A 68 -5.46 2.52 13.71
N LYS A 69 -6.65 3.12 13.84
CA LYS A 69 -6.95 4.42 13.25
C LYS A 69 -6.10 5.50 13.91
N SER A 70 -5.67 6.48 13.15
CA SER A 70 -4.88 7.59 13.67
C SER A 70 -5.45 8.93 13.22
N LYS A 71 -5.68 9.82 14.18
CA LYS A 71 -6.16 11.18 13.91
C LYS A 71 -5.05 12.12 13.49
N ASP A 72 -3.83 11.82 13.90
CA ASP A 72 -2.70 12.75 13.78
C ASP A 72 -1.71 12.34 12.70
N TYR A 73 -1.87 11.16 12.13
CA TYR A 73 -1.00 10.68 11.08
C TYR A 73 -1.26 11.43 9.78
N TYR A 74 -0.19 11.82 9.08
CA TYR A 74 -0.29 12.56 7.83
C TYR A 74 0.01 11.64 6.65
N TYR A 75 -0.97 11.50 5.75
CA TYR A 75 -0.84 10.69 4.54
C TYR A 75 -0.37 11.56 3.39
N LYS A 76 0.71 11.17 2.75
CA LYS A 76 1.15 11.78 1.50
C LYS A 76 0.53 11.03 0.33
N TYR A 77 -0.04 11.78 -0.58
CA TYR A 77 -0.65 11.21 -1.78
C TYR A 77 -0.23 12.05 -2.98
N ARG A 78 0.54 11.44 -3.88
CA ARG A 78 1.18 12.18 -4.97
C ARG A 78 0.21 12.83 -5.96
N HIS A 79 -1.01 12.31 -6.07
CA HIS A 79 -2.03 12.84 -6.96
C HIS A 79 -2.94 13.86 -6.26
N ARG A 80 -2.68 14.18 -5.01
CA ARG A 80 -3.45 15.16 -4.26
C ARG A 80 -2.52 16.15 -3.57
N LYS A 81 -2.67 17.39 -3.93
CA LYS A 81 -1.91 18.48 -3.33
C LYS A 81 -2.30 18.64 -1.85
N GLY A 82 -1.30 18.69 -0.96
CA GLY A 82 -1.50 18.91 0.46
C GLY A 82 -1.73 17.66 1.32
N GLY A 83 -1.85 16.48 0.71
CA GLY A 83 -1.96 15.23 1.46
C GLY A 83 -3.25 15.09 2.26
N TRP A 84 -3.21 14.27 3.32
CA TRP A 84 -4.39 13.90 4.11
C TRP A 84 -4.01 13.73 5.57
N LYS A 85 -4.67 14.44 6.49
CA LYS A 85 -4.41 14.29 7.92
C LYS A 85 -5.46 13.40 8.56
N GLY A 86 -4.98 12.33 9.20
CA GLY A 86 -5.82 11.42 9.96
C GLY A 86 -6.68 10.51 9.11
N THR A 87 -7.22 9.48 9.74
CA THR A 87 -8.16 8.57 9.09
C THR A 87 -9.13 7.99 10.10
N LEU A 88 -10.35 7.75 9.63
CA LEU A 88 -11.35 6.96 10.36
C LEU A 88 -11.27 5.47 9.98
N TYR A 89 -10.39 5.11 9.06
CA TYR A 89 -10.32 3.78 8.49
C TYR A 89 -9.07 3.04 8.94
N ASN A 90 -9.21 1.76 9.22
CA ASN A 90 -8.09 0.86 9.51
C ASN A 90 -7.98 -0.27 8.48
N THR A 91 -8.52 -0.08 7.29
CA THR A 91 -8.48 -1.05 6.21
C THR A 91 -7.12 -1.04 5.49
N ALA A 92 -6.86 -2.07 4.69
CA ALA A 92 -5.56 -2.29 4.07
C ALA A 92 -5.09 -1.13 3.18
N GLY A 93 -6.02 -0.44 2.50
CA GLY A 93 -5.67 0.71 1.67
C GLY A 93 -5.08 1.88 2.46
N TRP A 94 -5.45 2.03 3.72
CA TRP A 94 -4.98 3.09 4.62
C TRP A 94 -3.83 2.66 5.52
N THR A 95 -3.49 1.40 5.54
CA THR A 95 -2.51 0.82 6.45
C THR A 95 -1.39 0.11 5.69
N SER A 96 -1.57 -1.16 5.34
CA SER A 96 -0.50 -1.96 4.71
C SER A 96 -0.07 -1.42 3.34
N ALA A 97 -0.97 -0.89 2.54
CA ALA A 97 -0.61 -0.28 1.25
C ALA A 97 0.24 0.98 1.46
N GLU A 98 -0.11 1.81 2.44
CA GLU A 98 0.65 3.02 2.76
C GLU A 98 2.05 2.68 3.27
N VAL A 99 2.15 1.68 4.15
CA VAL A 99 3.45 1.20 4.64
C VAL A 99 4.29 0.66 3.49
N ALA A 100 3.69 -0.13 2.59
CA ALA A 100 4.39 -0.67 1.42
C ALA A 100 4.96 0.44 0.55
N GLY A 101 4.19 1.49 0.29
CA GLY A 101 4.64 2.65 -0.48
C GLY A 101 5.86 3.32 0.16
N LYS A 102 5.82 3.54 1.47
CA LYS A 102 6.94 4.14 2.19
C LYS A 102 8.20 3.29 2.14
N VAL A 103 8.06 1.97 2.31
CA VAL A 103 9.19 1.05 2.25
C VAL A 103 9.81 1.05 0.85
N ILE A 104 8.98 0.91 -0.19
CA ILE A 104 9.46 0.88 -1.57
C ILE A 104 10.14 2.20 -1.94
N ASP A 105 9.61 3.33 -1.49
CA ASP A 105 10.23 4.64 -1.73
C ASP A 105 11.66 4.69 -1.16
N LYS A 106 11.89 4.07 -0.01
CA LYS A 106 13.21 4.05 0.62
C LYS A 106 14.16 3.04 0.01
N ILE A 107 13.70 1.83 -0.27
CA ILE A 107 14.58 0.76 -0.78
C ILE A 107 14.66 0.76 -2.31
N GLY A 108 13.74 1.42 -2.99
CA GLY A 108 13.67 1.44 -4.44
C GLY A 108 14.98 1.82 -5.13
N PRO A 109 15.67 2.91 -4.72
CA PRO A 109 16.95 3.27 -5.33
C PRO A 109 18.01 2.19 -5.22
N ILE A 110 18.05 1.44 -4.12
CA ILE A 110 18.99 0.32 -3.93
C ILE A 110 18.65 -0.82 -4.88
N LEU A 111 17.36 -1.18 -4.96
CA LEU A 111 16.90 -2.25 -5.84
C LEU A 111 17.08 -1.89 -7.30
N ALA A 112 16.79 -0.64 -7.67
CA ALA A 112 16.93 -0.17 -9.06
C ALA A 112 18.38 -0.25 -9.54
N THR A 113 19.35 0.10 -8.68
CA THR A 113 20.76 0.04 -9.04
C THR A 113 21.27 -1.37 -9.25
N LYS A 114 20.72 -2.34 -8.51
CA LYS A 114 21.22 -3.72 -8.51
C LYS A 114 20.43 -4.67 -9.40
N TYR A 115 19.12 -4.47 -9.49
CA TYR A 115 18.23 -5.51 -10.03
C TYR A 115 17.25 -5.01 -11.08
N ILE A 116 16.99 -3.71 -11.16
CA ILE A 116 16.05 -3.13 -12.12
C ILE A 116 16.82 -2.27 -13.10
N GLN A 117 16.63 -2.52 -14.41
CA GLN A 117 17.06 -1.55 -15.41
C GLN A 117 16.00 -0.48 -15.50
N VAL A 118 16.36 0.72 -15.07
CA VAL A 118 15.52 1.90 -15.21
C VAL A 118 15.99 2.63 -16.46
N ASP A 119 15.18 2.58 -17.48
CA ASP A 119 15.44 3.34 -18.72
C ASP A 119 15.08 4.81 -18.55
#